data_6c07805db94e5d6993a6c7f47b132f09
#
_entry.id   6c07805db94e5d6993a6c7f47b132f09
#
_cell.length_a   1.000
_cell.length_b   1.000
_cell.length_c   1.000
_cell.angle_alpha   90.00
_cell.angle_beta   90.00
_cell.angle_gamma   90.00
#
_symmetry.space_group_name_H-M   'P 1'
#
loop_
_entity.id
_entity.type
_entity.pdbx_description
1 polymer ?
#
loop_
_entity_poly.entity_id
_entity_poly.type
_entity_poly.pdbx_seq_one_letter_code
_entity_poly.pdbx_strand_id
1 'polypeptide(L)'
;MIQSNLNMEKQDLLICSNLKPNQLPKLLDEALSVAAEGETRDMLLLSLLTNCAYALPAMRMLHGRPHHIYSPELLTMIVAPAASGKGIMNYGRLLLQAIEGNTGKKVYIPANSSASALLKMMDKYDGRGVVFATEMDTLTQTLRAAYGQFGDIVRCIFEHETVSQLRRQNNEFIEIRNPRIAMLL
;
A
#
# COMPACT_ATOMS: atom_id res chain seq x y z
N MET A 1 28.20 -24.32 12.81
CA MET A 1 27.26 -25.13 11.99
C MET A 1 25.81 -24.67 12.12
N ILE A 2 25.25 -24.39 13.32
CA ILE A 2 23.87 -23.91 13.50
C ILE A 2 23.67 -22.48 12.91
N GLN A 3 24.64 -21.59 13.08
CA GLN A 3 24.62 -20.24 12.60
C GLN A 3 24.68 -20.12 11.05
N SER A 4 25.37 -21.04 10.39
CA SER A 4 25.47 -21.13 8.94
C SER A 4 24.17 -21.63 8.31
N ASN A 5 23.47 -22.55 8.95
CA ASN A 5 22.14 -23.00 8.46
C ASN A 5 21.06 -21.95 8.62
N LEU A 6 21.06 -21.19 9.73
CA LEU A 6 20.15 -20.05 9.93
C LEU A 6 20.34 -18.93 8.90
N ASN A 7 21.58 -18.68 8.47
CA ASN A 7 21.86 -17.68 7.45
C ASN A 7 21.47 -18.15 6.03
N MET A 8 21.60 -19.44 5.73
CA MET A 8 21.11 -20.01 4.46
C MET A 8 19.58 -19.95 4.38
N GLU A 9 18.86 -20.36 5.43
CA GLU A 9 17.39 -20.25 5.48
C GLU A 9 16.89 -18.80 5.36
N LYS A 10 17.63 -17.84 5.90
CA LYS A 10 17.29 -16.42 5.78
C LYS A 10 17.45 -15.87 4.36
N GLN A 11 18.48 -16.30 3.62
CA GLN A 11 18.68 -15.91 2.23
C GLN A 11 17.60 -16.48 1.30
N ASP A 12 17.14 -17.70 1.56
CA ASP A 12 16.08 -18.34 0.78
C ASP A 12 14.71 -17.64 0.90
N LEU A 13 14.53 -16.83 1.94
CA LEU A 13 13.30 -16.05 2.15
C LEU A 13 13.32 -14.67 1.49
N LEU A 14 14.48 -14.19 1.01
CA LEU A 14 14.60 -12.88 0.38
C LEU A 14 14.05 -12.91 -1.05
N ILE A 15 13.14 -11.99 -1.34
CA ILE A 15 12.46 -11.89 -2.65
C ILE A 15 13.46 -11.53 -3.74
N CYS A 16 14.21 -10.44 -3.57
CA CYS A 16 15.15 -9.95 -4.57
C CYS A 16 16.29 -10.92 -4.84
N SER A 17 16.77 -11.64 -3.83
CA SER A 17 17.85 -12.61 -3.98
C SER A 17 17.44 -13.84 -4.80
N ASN A 18 16.15 -14.15 -4.84
CA ASN A 18 15.59 -15.29 -5.58
C ASN A 18 15.13 -14.92 -7.00
N LEU A 19 15.17 -13.65 -7.37
CA LEU A 19 14.87 -13.23 -8.73
C LEU A 19 16.04 -13.51 -9.66
N LYS A 20 15.75 -14.12 -10.81
CA LYS A 20 16.77 -14.31 -11.86
C LYS A 20 17.10 -12.96 -12.53
N PRO A 21 18.31 -12.80 -13.06
CA PRO A 21 18.65 -11.63 -13.87
C PRO A 21 17.58 -11.36 -14.96
N ASN A 22 17.22 -10.11 -15.13
CA ASN A 22 16.19 -9.65 -16.09
C ASN A 22 14.74 -10.07 -15.81
N GLN A 23 14.41 -10.56 -14.63
CA GLN A 23 13.02 -10.81 -14.25
C GLN A 23 12.27 -9.52 -13.85
N LEU A 24 12.97 -8.49 -13.41
CA LEU A 24 12.40 -7.19 -13.13
C LEU A 24 12.45 -6.27 -14.35
N PRO A 25 11.45 -5.42 -14.55
CA PRO A 25 11.56 -4.32 -15.49
C PRO A 25 12.77 -3.46 -15.18
N LYS A 26 13.50 -3.00 -16.22
CA LYS A 26 14.74 -2.22 -16.07
C LYS A 26 14.58 -1.02 -15.12
N LEU A 27 13.48 -0.29 -15.23
CA LEU A 27 13.18 0.85 -14.35
C LEU A 27 13.14 0.45 -12.88
N LEU A 28 12.53 -0.69 -12.58
CA LEU A 28 12.41 -1.19 -11.21
C LEU A 28 13.76 -1.68 -10.69
N ASP A 29 14.55 -2.35 -11.51
CA ASP A 29 15.89 -2.80 -11.15
C ASP A 29 16.82 -1.60 -10.87
N GLU A 30 16.78 -0.57 -11.72
CA GLU A 30 17.50 0.68 -11.48
C GLU A 30 17.05 1.37 -10.16
N ALA A 31 15.74 1.41 -9.90
CA ALA A 31 15.21 1.99 -8.66
C ALA A 31 15.66 1.20 -7.41
N LEU A 32 15.79 -0.12 -7.53
CA LEU A 32 16.25 -0.98 -6.44
C LEU A 32 17.76 -0.89 -6.17
N SER A 33 18.54 -0.36 -7.11
CA SER A 33 19.99 -0.22 -6.97
C SER A 33 20.41 0.76 -5.87
N VAL A 34 19.50 1.63 -5.40
CA VAL A 34 19.77 2.56 -4.29
C VAL A 34 19.76 1.87 -2.92
N ALA A 35 19.23 0.66 -2.82
CA ALA A 35 19.19 -0.11 -1.59
C ALA A 35 20.35 -1.13 -1.55
N ALA A 36 20.91 -1.33 -0.36
CA ALA A 36 21.81 -2.47 -0.13
C ALA A 36 21.08 -3.78 -0.39
N GLU A 37 21.83 -4.83 -0.76
CA GLU A 37 21.26 -6.16 -0.95
C GLU A 37 20.63 -6.72 0.34
N GLY A 38 19.75 -7.68 0.19
CA GLY A 38 19.05 -8.33 1.29
C GLY A 38 17.73 -7.67 1.68
N GLU A 39 17.40 -7.71 2.96
CA GLU A 39 16.10 -7.27 3.51
C GLU A 39 15.73 -5.83 3.13
N THR A 40 16.71 -4.93 3.06
CA THR A 40 16.50 -3.53 2.71
C THR A 40 16.01 -3.38 1.26
N ARG A 41 16.56 -4.17 0.35
CA ARG A 41 16.15 -4.19 -1.06
C ARG A 41 14.74 -4.74 -1.21
N ASP A 42 14.38 -5.76 -0.45
CA ASP A 42 13.02 -6.31 -0.41
C ASP A 42 12.01 -5.32 0.14
N MET A 43 12.33 -4.60 1.22
CA MET A 43 11.48 -3.53 1.75
C MET A 43 11.24 -2.43 0.72
N LEU A 44 12.28 -2.04 -0.02
CA LEU A 44 12.15 -1.07 -1.10
C LEU A 44 11.28 -1.62 -2.25
N LEU A 45 11.47 -2.86 -2.65
CA LEU A 45 10.66 -3.50 -3.69
C LEU A 45 9.17 -3.49 -3.31
N LEU A 46 8.83 -3.93 -2.11
CA LEU A 46 7.44 -3.93 -1.63
C LEU A 46 6.86 -2.52 -1.57
N SER A 47 7.66 -1.55 -1.13
CA SER A 47 7.24 -0.14 -1.13
C SER A 47 6.97 0.38 -2.54
N LEU A 48 7.85 0.13 -3.48
CA LEU A 48 7.67 0.54 -4.88
C LEU A 48 6.44 -0.13 -5.50
N LEU A 49 6.28 -1.45 -5.34
CA LEU A 49 5.13 -2.18 -5.88
C LEU A 49 3.81 -1.66 -5.32
N THR A 50 3.73 -1.43 -4.01
CA THR A 50 2.52 -0.91 -3.37
C THR A 50 2.15 0.49 -3.90
N ASN A 51 3.14 1.34 -4.09
CA ASN A 51 2.90 2.69 -4.60
C ASN A 51 2.68 2.73 -6.12
N CYS A 52 3.35 1.86 -6.90
CA CYS A 52 3.13 1.72 -8.34
C CYS A 52 1.72 1.26 -8.67
N ALA A 53 1.08 0.46 -7.82
CA ALA A 53 -0.28 -0.02 -8.03
C ALA A 53 -1.26 1.11 -8.30
N TYR A 54 -1.08 2.26 -7.66
CA TYR A 54 -1.88 3.45 -7.93
C TYR A 54 -1.71 3.98 -9.36
N ALA A 55 -0.52 3.86 -9.95
CA ALA A 55 -0.25 4.31 -11.31
C ALA A 55 -0.82 3.39 -12.41
N LEU A 56 -1.33 2.21 -12.01
CA LEU A 56 -1.88 1.18 -12.91
C LEU A 56 -3.43 1.13 -12.90
N PRO A 57 -4.14 2.20 -13.25
CA PRO A 57 -5.57 2.35 -13.00
C PRO A 57 -6.46 1.38 -13.79
N ALA A 58 -5.96 0.83 -14.89
CA ALA A 58 -6.75 0.01 -15.80
C ALA A 58 -6.52 -1.49 -15.64
N MET A 59 -5.55 -1.90 -14.82
CA MET A 59 -5.30 -3.33 -14.61
C MET A 59 -6.43 -3.94 -13.79
N ARG A 60 -7.07 -4.92 -14.38
CA ARG A 60 -8.06 -5.77 -13.74
C ARG A 60 -7.70 -7.22 -14.01
N MET A 61 -7.56 -8.00 -12.96
CA MET A 61 -7.30 -9.43 -13.08
C MET A 61 -8.56 -10.21 -12.74
N LEU A 62 -8.96 -11.08 -13.65
CA LEU A 62 -10.02 -12.06 -13.39
C LEU A 62 -9.36 -13.31 -12.82
N HIS A 63 -9.73 -13.70 -11.62
CA HIS A 63 -9.20 -14.90 -10.99
C HIS A 63 -10.31 -15.92 -10.81
N GLY A 64 -10.36 -16.93 -11.68
CA GLY A 64 -11.06 -18.23 -11.52
C GLY A 64 -12.52 -18.22 -11.07
N ARG A 65 -13.06 -17.12 -10.59
CA ARG A 65 -14.44 -16.94 -10.15
C ARG A 65 -15.11 -15.84 -10.97
N PRO A 66 -16.25 -16.13 -11.60
CA PRO A 66 -16.87 -15.23 -12.58
C PRO A 66 -17.29 -13.85 -12.07
N HIS A 67 -17.09 -13.43 -10.89
CA HIS A 67 -17.50 -12.10 -10.38
C HIS A 67 -16.44 -11.44 -9.49
N HIS A 68 -15.27 -12.06 -9.33
CA HIS A 68 -14.20 -11.46 -8.57
C HIS A 68 -13.20 -10.77 -9.51
N ILE A 69 -13.21 -9.45 -9.49
CA ILE A 69 -12.24 -8.63 -10.20
C ILE A 69 -11.23 -8.16 -9.16
N TYR A 70 -9.98 -8.55 -9.36
CA TYR A 70 -8.87 -8.08 -8.54
C TYR A 70 -8.20 -6.90 -9.23
N SER A 71 -7.72 -5.98 -8.46
CA SER A 71 -6.91 -4.86 -8.90
C SER A 71 -5.51 -4.94 -8.31
N PRO A 72 -4.53 -4.21 -8.85
CA PRO A 72 -3.14 -4.33 -8.42
C PRO A 72 -2.83 -3.70 -7.05
N GLU A 73 -3.81 -3.11 -6.39
CA GLU A 73 -3.63 -2.47 -5.10
C GLU A 73 -3.26 -3.51 -4.02
N LEU A 74 -2.18 -3.21 -3.29
CA LEU A 74 -1.63 -4.09 -2.26
C LEU A 74 -1.87 -3.52 -0.87
N LEU A 75 -2.20 -4.39 0.06
CA LEU A 75 -2.08 -4.12 1.50
C LEU A 75 -0.77 -4.74 1.99
N THR A 76 0.24 -3.91 2.16
CA THR A 76 1.58 -4.34 2.54
C THR A 76 1.89 -3.90 3.97
N MET A 77 2.31 -4.84 4.80
CA MET A 77 2.83 -4.55 6.14
C MET A 77 4.25 -5.09 6.25
N ILE A 78 5.19 -4.21 6.61
CA ILE A 78 6.60 -4.55 6.81
C ILE A 78 6.91 -4.53 8.31
N VAL A 79 7.16 -5.70 8.86
CA VAL A 79 7.52 -5.86 10.27
C VAL A 79 9.02 -6.09 10.36
N ALA A 80 9.72 -5.19 11.02
CA ALA A 80 11.16 -5.27 11.17
C ALA A 80 11.62 -4.63 12.49
N PRO A 81 12.74 -5.08 13.08
CA PRO A 81 13.30 -4.50 14.30
C PRO A 81 13.59 -3.01 14.19
N ALA A 82 13.77 -2.35 15.31
CA ALA A 82 14.31 -0.99 15.33
C ALA A 82 15.69 -0.95 14.65
N ALA A 83 15.98 0.14 13.96
CA ALA A 83 17.24 0.35 13.22
C ALA A 83 17.51 -0.64 12.08
N SER A 84 16.50 -1.37 11.59
CA SER A 84 16.59 -2.32 10.48
C SER A 84 16.67 -1.70 9.08
N GLY A 85 16.76 -0.38 8.97
CA GLY A 85 16.76 0.30 7.67
C GLY A 85 15.38 0.53 7.05
N LYS A 86 14.28 0.35 7.80
CA LYS A 86 12.89 0.59 7.32
C LYS A 86 12.68 1.94 6.64
N GLY A 87 13.50 2.94 6.96
CA GLY A 87 13.44 4.27 6.33
C GLY A 87 13.54 4.24 4.80
N ILE A 88 14.09 3.15 4.22
CA ILE A 88 14.16 2.95 2.77
C ILE A 88 12.77 2.95 2.11
N MET A 89 11.71 2.58 2.84
CA MET A 89 10.33 2.60 2.36
C MET A 89 9.89 3.99 1.88
N ASN A 90 10.48 5.06 2.42
CA ASN A 90 10.17 6.43 2.03
C ASN A 90 10.48 6.74 0.55
N TYR A 91 11.37 5.98 -0.09
CA TYR A 91 11.60 6.13 -1.53
C TYR A 91 10.35 5.83 -2.37
N GLY A 92 9.50 4.89 -1.94
CA GLY A 92 8.20 4.69 -2.58
C GLY A 92 7.28 5.92 -2.49
N ARG A 93 7.39 6.70 -1.43
CA ARG A 93 6.65 7.97 -1.29
C ARG A 93 7.10 9.04 -2.30
N LEU A 94 8.37 9.04 -2.70
CA LEU A 94 8.85 9.96 -3.76
C LEU A 94 8.14 9.70 -5.09
N LEU A 95 7.84 8.44 -5.38
CA LEU A 95 7.05 8.06 -6.56
C LEU A 95 5.63 8.65 -6.49
N LEU A 96 4.97 8.55 -5.34
CA LEU A 96 3.65 9.18 -5.14
C LEU A 96 3.70 10.69 -5.32
N GLN A 97 4.72 11.36 -4.78
CA GLN A 97 4.92 12.80 -4.94
C GLN A 97 5.10 13.18 -6.41
N ALA A 98 5.84 12.38 -7.18
CA ALA A 98 6.00 12.59 -8.61
C ALA A 98 4.66 12.42 -9.37
N ILE A 99 3.86 11.42 -9.00
CA ILE A 99 2.52 11.21 -9.57
C ILE A 99 1.61 12.40 -9.23
N GLU A 100 1.61 12.86 -7.97
CA GLU A 100 0.85 14.03 -7.52
C GLU A 100 1.25 15.30 -8.27
N GLY A 101 2.56 15.52 -8.44
CA GLY A 101 3.09 16.67 -9.17
C GLY A 101 2.69 16.69 -10.64
N ASN A 102 2.70 15.53 -11.30
CA ASN A 102 2.36 15.41 -12.72
C ASN A 102 0.85 15.45 -12.99
N THR A 103 0.04 14.94 -12.06
CA THR A 103 -1.41 14.83 -12.26
C THR A 103 -2.21 15.95 -11.61
N GLY A 104 -1.61 16.71 -10.70
CA GLY A 104 -2.29 17.69 -9.84
C GLY A 104 -3.25 17.04 -8.82
N LYS A 105 -3.31 15.71 -8.75
CA LYS A 105 -4.20 14.97 -7.85
C LYS A 105 -3.41 14.49 -6.63
N LYS A 106 -3.89 14.80 -5.44
CA LYS A 106 -3.33 14.23 -4.21
C LYS A 106 -3.88 12.84 -4.00
N VAL A 107 -3.00 11.86 -3.91
CA VAL A 107 -3.36 10.45 -3.74
C VAL A 107 -2.97 9.90 -2.38
N TYR A 108 -2.06 10.58 -1.70
CA TYR A 108 -1.60 10.21 -0.38
C TYR A 108 -2.66 10.51 0.68
N ILE A 109 -2.97 9.49 1.48
CA ILE A 109 -3.88 9.57 2.63
C ILE A 109 -3.09 9.27 3.90
N PRO A 110 -3.02 10.21 4.87
CA PRO A 110 -2.34 9.96 6.13
C PRO A 110 -2.99 8.81 6.91
N ALA A 111 -2.19 7.93 7.49
CA ALA A 111 -2.68 6.77 8.24
C ALA A 111 -3.44 7.11 9.53
N ASN A 112 -3.28 8.34 10.05
CA ASN A 112 -4.03 8.85 11.20
C ASN A 112 -5.39 9.48 10.80
N SER A 113 -5.81 9.31 9.56
CA SER A 113 -7.11 9.81 9.09
C SER A 113 -8.25 9.03 9.75
N SER A 114 -9.33 9.73 10.14
CA SER A 114 -10.56 9.05 10.53
C SER A 114 -11.22 8.37 9.33
N ALA A 115 -12.08 7.39 9.57
CA ALA A 115 -12.84 6.71 8.51
C ALA A 115 -13.58 7.71 7.59
N SER A 116 -14.18 8.72 8.18
CA SER A 116 -14.84 9.79 7.43
C SER A 116 -13.90 10.65 6.60
N ALA A 117 -12.69 10.93 7.11
CA ALA A 117 -11.69 11.68 6.35
C ALA A 117 -11.14 10.84 5.19
N LEU A 118 -10.91 9.55 5.42
CA LEU A 118 -10.54 8.60 4.38
C LEU A 118 -11.53 8.62 3.22
N LEU A 119 -12.83 8.44 3.52
CA LEU A 119 -13.87 8.43 2.48
C LEU A 119 -13.99 9.76 1.75
N LYS A 120 -13.90 10.90 2.44
CA LYS A 120 -13.88 12.22 1.80
C LYS A 120 -12.69 12.40 0.85
N MET A 121 -11.53 11.96 1.26
CA MET A 121 -10.34 12.06 0.40
C MET A 121 -10.49 11.16 -0.82
N MET A 122 -10.96 9.93 -0.63
CA MET A 122 -11.18 9.01 -1.75
C MET A 122 -12.27 9.53 -2.71
N ASP A 123 -13.38 10.05 -2.20
CA ASP A 123 -14.45 10.65 -3.03
C ASP A 123 -13.90 11.78 -3.92
N LYS A 124 -13.07 12.64 -3.32
CA LYS A 124 -12.41 13.74 -4.05
C LYS A 124 -11.43 13.25 -5.15
N TYR A 125 -10.89 12.04 -5.02
CA TYR A 125 -9.87 11.48 -5.90
C TYR A 125 -10.33 10.23 -6.65
N ASP A 126 -11.56 10.25 -7.12
CA ASP A 126 -12.17 9.22 -7.97
C ASP A 126 -12.18 7.82 -7.28
N GLY A 127 -12.39 7.77 -5.97
CA GLY A 127 -12.45 6.54 -5.20
C GLY A 127 -11.10 5.86 -4.95
N ARG A 128 -9.99 6.58 -5.12
CA ARG A 128 -8.65 6.00 -5.06
C ARG A 128 -7.78 6.67 -4.00
N GLY A 129 -6.83 5.89 -3.44
CA GLY A 129 -5.87 6.44 -2.48
C GLY A 129 -4.74 5.49 -2.13
N VAL A 130 -3.70 6.06 -1.55
CA VAL A 130 -2.58 5.31 -0.97
C VAL A 130 -2.39 5.75 0.47
N VAL A 131 -2.57 4.82 1.40
CA VAL A 131 -2.24 5.03 2.81
C VAL A 131 -0.80 4.62 3.04
N PHE A 132 -0.02 5.50 3.64
CA PHE A 132 1.37 5.22 3.97
C PHE A 132 1.65 5.62 5.43
N ALA A 133 2.21 4.69 6.19
CA ALA A 133 2.71 4.94 7.52
C ALA A 133 4.06 4.26 7.75
N THR A 134 4.95 4.93 8.45
CA THR A 134 6.23 4.37 8.88
C THR A 134 6.14 3.69 10.24
N GLU A 135 5.05 3.94 10.97
CA GLU A 135 4.79 3.41 12.30
C GLU A 135 3.37 2.87 12.41
N MET A 136 3.25 1.62 12.81
CA MET A 136 1.98 0.91 12.93
C MET A 136 1.11 1.45 14.07
N ASP A 137 1.70 2.06 15.09
CA ASP A 137 0.98 2.57 16.27
C ASP A 137 -0.09 3.61 15.89
N THR A 138 0.22 4.45 14.92
CA THR A 138 -0.69 5.46 14.39
C THR A 138 -1.96 4.82 13.81
N LEU A 139 -1.80 3.78 12.99
CA LEU A 139 -2.93 3.06 12.40
C LEU A 139 -3.68 2.22 13.45
N THR A 140 -2.97 1.60 14.37
CA THR A 140 -3.58 0.80 15.44
C THR A 140 -4.50 1.65 16.32
N GLN A 141 -4.10 2.88 16.63
CA GLN A 141 -4.95 3.82 17.35
C GLN A 141 -6.20 4.17 16.54
N THR A 142 -6.06 4.42 15.25
CA THR A 142 -7.18 4.71 14.35
C THR A 142 -8.14 3.53 14.23
N LEU A 143 -7.63 2.32 14.09
CA LEU A 143 -8.43 1.08 14.04
C LEU A 143 -9.21 0.85 15.33
N ARG A 144 -8.65 1.17 16.49
CA ARG A 144 -9.29 1.01 17.80
C ARG A 144 -10.29 2.13 18.11
N ALA A 145 -9.97 3.38 17.77
CA ALA A 145 -10.77 4.55 18.13
C ALA A 145 -12.07 4.67 17.33
N ALA A 146 -12.14 4.10 16.15
CA ALA A 146 -13.28 4.28 15.24
C ALA A 146 -14.41 3.26 15.43
N TYR A 147 -14.62 2.71 16.62
CA TYR A 147 -15.68 1.70 16.88
C TYR A 147 -15.71 0.56 15.84
N GLY A 148 -14.57 0.14 15.33
CA GLY A 148 -14.47 -0.89 14.31
C GLY A 148 -14.81 -0.44 12.87
N GLN A 149 -15.36 0.76 12.68
CA GLN A 149 -15.79 1.22 11.35
C GLN A 149 -14.65 1.41 10.34
N PHE A 150 -13.46 1.84 10.81
CA PHE A 150 -12.32 2.02 9.90
C PHE A 150 -11.86 0.69 9.28
N GLY A 151 -11.74 -0.35 10.09
CA GLY A 151 -11.36 -1.68 9.62
C GLY A 151 -12.36 -2.27 8.63
N ASP A 152 -13.66 -2.14 8.92
CA ASP A 152 -14.73 -2.60 8.03
C ASP A 152 -14.73 -1.83 6.71
N ILE A 153 -14.56 -0.52 6.75
CA ILE A 153 -14.47 0.31 5.55
C ILE A 153 -13.26 -0.09 4.70
N VAL A 154 -12.08 -0.27 5.30
CA VAL A 154 -10.87 -0.70 4.59
C VAL A 154 -11.07 -2.07 3.95
N ARG A 155 -11.72 -3.02 4.65
CA ARG A 155 -12.04 -4.34 4.10
C ARG A 155 -12.96 -4.23 2.88
N CYS A 156 -14.07 -3.49 2.98
CA CYS A 156 -14.99 -3.27 1.86
C CYS A 156 -14.28 -2.60 0.66
N ILE A 157 -13.41 -1.62 0.92
CA ILE A 157 -12.60 -0.97 -0.11
C ILE A 157 -11.67 -1.99 -0.79
N PHE A 158 -11.02 -2.86 -0.02
CA PHE A 158 -10.11 -3.87 -0.57
C PHE A 158 -10.84 -4.92 -1.41
N GLU A 159 -12.05 -5.27 -1.02
CA GLU A 159 -12.94 -6.17 -1.79
C GLU A 159 -13.64 -5.44 -2.96
N HIS A 160 -13.35 -4.16 -3.19
CA HIS A 160 -13.99 -3.32 -4.21
C HIS A 160 -15.51 -3.17 -4.06
N GLU A 161 -16.02 -3.39 -2.86
CA GLU A 161 -17.42 -3.19 -2.54
C GLU A 161 -17.75 -1.70 -2.48
N THR A 162 -18.96 -1.34 -2.90
CA THR A 162 -19.42 0.05 -2.77
C THR A 162 -19.46 0.45 -1.30
N VAL A 163 -18.79 1.54 -0.97
CA VAL A 163 -18.80 2.11 0.38
C VAL A 163 -19.61 3.39 0.39
N SER A 164 -20.56 3.49 1.31
CA SER A 164 -21.37 4.70 1.48
C SER A 164 -21.39 5.17 2.93
N GLN A 165 -21.45 6.46 3.13
CA GLN A 165 -21.55 7.08 4.43
C GLN A 165 -22.49 8.30 4.38
N LEU A 166 -23.47 8.33 5.28
CA LEU A 166 -24.31 9.51 5.51
C LEU A 166 -23.82 10.25 6.77
N ARG A 167 -23.45 11.51 6.60
CA ARG A 167 -23.06 12.38 7.72
C ARG A 167 -24.24 13.18 8.23
N ARG A 168 -24.59 12.97 9.47
CA ARG A 168 -25.72 13.67 10.13
C ARG A 168 -25.52 15.18 10.24
N GLN A 169 -24.27 15.63 10.47
CA GLN A 169 -23.97 17.05 10.71
C GLN A 169 -24.26 17.96 9.49
N ASN A 170 -23.95 17.49 8.29
CA ASN A 170 -24.07 18.29 7.06
C ASN A 170 -25.05 17.70 6.05
N ASN A 171 -25.76 16.62 6.41
CA ASN A 171 -26.59 15.82 5.50
C ASN A 171 -25.84 15.42 4.22
N GLU A 172 -24.50 15.21 4.34
CA GLU A 172 -23.59 14.90 3.26
C GLU A 172 -23.59 13.40 3.02
N PHE A 173 -23.98 12.96 1.85
CA PHE A 173 -23.94 11.56 1.42
C PHE A 173 -22.73 11.34 0.53
N ILE A 174 -21.87 10.42 0.91
CA ILE A 174 -20.72 9.98 0.13
C ILE A 174 -20.99 8.56 -0.31
N GLU A 175 -20.87 8.27 -1.60
CA GLU A 175 -20.94 6.93 -2.17
C GLU A 175 -19.76 6.73 -3.11
N ILE A 176 -18.91 5.77 -2.81
CA ILE A 176 -17.76 5.41 -3.63
C ILE A 176 -18.00 4.05 -4.24
N ARG A 177 -18.16 4.00 -5.54
CA ARG A 177 -18.34 2.78 -6.32
C ARG A 177 -16.99 2.29 -6.81
N ASN A 178 -16.70 1.00 -6.59
CA ASN A 178 -15.44 0.39 -6.98
C ASN A 178 -14.21 1.11 -6.39
N PRO A 179 -14.18 1.29 -5.06
CA PRO A 179 -13.06 1.95 -4.39
C PRO A 179 -11.77 1.16 -4.53
N ARG A 180 -10.63 1.86 -4.47
CA ARG A 180 -9.31 1.26 -4.58
C ARG A 180 -8.33 1.92 -3.62
N ILE A 181 -7.71 1.12 -2.78
CA ILE A 181 -6.75 1.59 -1.80
C ILE A 181 -5.52 0.69 -1.78
N ALA A 182 -4.34 1.29 -1.87
CA ALA A 182 -3.10 0.63 -1.53
C ALA A 182 -2.66 1.08 -0.15
N MET A 183 -2.10 0.19 0.64
CA MET A 183 -1.60 0.51 1.98
C MET A 183 -0.19 -0.02 2.17
N LEU A 184 0.69 0.83 2.68
CA LEU A 184 2.04 0.48 3.10
C LEU A 184 2.25 0.89 4.55
N LEU A 185 2.55 -0.08 5.42
CA LEU A 185 2.63 0.07 6.86
C LEU A 185 3.95 -0.50 7.40
#